data_da3515721446467735ef4633559ffd24
#
_entry.id   da3515721446467735ef4633559ffd24
#
_cell.length_a   1.000
_cell.length_b   1.000
_cell.length_c   1.000
_cell.angle_alpha   90.00
_cell.angle_beta   90.00
_cell.angle_gamma   90.00
#
_symmetry.space_group_name_H-M   'P 1'
#
loop_
_entity.id
_entity.type
_entity.pdbx_description
1 polymer ?
#
loop_
_entity_poly.entity_id
_entity_poly.type
_entity_poly.pdbx_seq_one_letter_code
_entity_poly.pdbx_strand_id
1 'polypeptide(L)'
;MSLNIKKFNPMATLSTLVMTLVMFPVSAEVNQEQFELGKQKAKVCMTCHGVDGISTQDPYPNLRGQKVGYLISSLKDYQTRERTSGLAILMQQQADTLSDQDIRDISYFYSVLGNETSSLSDSN
;
A
#
# COMPACT_ATOMS: atom_id res chain seq x y z
N MET A 1 -6.07 -61.20 -58.52
CA MET A 1 -5.33 -60.64 -57.39
C MET A 1 -5.95 -59.28 -57.15
N SER A 2 -6.88 -59.19 -56.19
CA SER A 2 -7.66 -57.92 -55.92
C SER A 2 -7.14 -57.33 -54.63
N LEU A 3 -6.54 -56.14 -54.70
CA LEU A 3 -6.06 -55.39 -53.56
C LEU A 3 -7.18 -54.56 -52.98
N ASN A 4 -7.62 -54.92 -51.78
CA ASN A 4 -8.66 -54.28 -51.05
C ASN A 4 -8.06 -53.13 -50.25
N ILE A 5 -8.20 -51.88 -50.74
CA ILE A 5 -7.75 -50.69 -50.07
C ILE A 5 -8.83 -50.27 -49.06
N LYS A 6 -8.61 -50.57 -47.77
CA LYS A 6 -9.42 -50.06 -46.68
C LYS A 6 -9.27 -48.56 -46.58
N LYS A 7 -10.39 -47.84 -46.79
CA LYS A 7 -10.50 -46.39 -46.56
C LYS A 7 -10.31 -46.11 -45.06
N PHE A 8 -9.26 -45.39 -44.76
CA PHE A 8 -9.01 -44.84 -43.43
C PHE A 8 -9.80 -43.54 -43.29
N ASN A 9 -10.80 -43.51 -42.40
CA ASN A 9 -11.48 -42.31 -42.03
C ASN A 9 -10.74 -41.66 -40.86
N PRO A 10 -10.13 -40.48 -41.01
CA PRO A 10 -9.68 -39.73 -39.86
C PRO A 10 -10.84 -38.93 -39.29
N MET A 11 -11.52 -39.46 -38.26
CA MET A 11 -12.36 -38.65 -37.39
C MET A 11 -11.42 -37.75 -36.56
N ALA A 12 -11.25 -36.52 -37.04
CA ALA A 12 -10.57 -35.51 -36.29
C ALA A 12 -11.49 -35.06 -35.12
N THR A 13 -11.21 -35.58 -33.93
CA THR A 13 -11.80 -35.07 -32.70
C THR A 13 -11.12 -33.75 -32.39
N LEU A 14 -11.83 -32.66 -32.68
CA LEU A 14 -11.45 -31.29 -32.29
C LEU A 14 -11.69 -31.15 -30.79
N SER A 15 -10.64 -31.43 -29.99
CA SER A 15 -10.65 -31.18 -28.55
C SER A 15 -10.51 -29.68 -28.31
N THR A 16 -11.62 -29.02 -28.09
CA THR A 16 -11.66 -27.61 -27.64
C THR A 16 -11.17 -27.54 -26.21
N LEU A 17 -9.89 -27.17 -26.03
CA LEU A 17 -9.30 -26.83 -24.73
C LEU A 17 -9.92 -25.51 -24.29
N VAL A 18 -10.95 -25.57 -23.44
CA VAL A 18 -11.51 -24.40 -22.78
C VAL A 18 -10.54 -23.98 -21.69
N MET A 19 -9.69 -22.99 -21.99
CA MET A 19 -8.79 -22.35 -21.03
C MET A 19 -9.63 -21.40 -20.15
N THR A 20 -10.10 -21.90 -19.01
CA THR A 20 -10.78 -21.06 -18.01
C THR A 20 -9.76 -20.10 -17.40
N LEU A 21 -9.84 -18.82 -17.76
CA LEU A 21 -9.08 -17.75 -17.15
C LEU A 21 -9.61 -17.54 -15.72
N VAL A 22 -8.94 -18.11 -14.74
CA VAL A 22 -9.24 -17.89 -13.33
C VAL A 22 -8.73 -16.49 -12.98
N MET A 23 -9.62 -15.51 -12.95
CA MET A 23 -9.31 -14.18 -12.39
C MET A 23 -9.25 -14.29 -10.87
N PHE A 24 -8.06 -14.36 -10.33
CA PHE A 24 -7.86 -14.16 -8.90
C PHE A 24 -8.05 -12.68 -8.57
N PRO A 25 -8.85 -12.33 -7.55
CA PRO A 25 -8.90 -10.95 -7.08
C PRO A 25 -7.52 -10.58 -6.56
N VAL A 26 -6.88 -9.59 -7.19
CA VAL A 26 -5.67 -8.97 -6.66
C VAL A 26 -6.11 -8.09 -5.51
N SER A 27 -6.15 -8.64 -4.31
CA SER A 27 -6.19 -7.85 -3.09
C SER A 27 -4.87 -7.11 -2.99
N ALA A 28 -4.91 -5.78 -2.85
CA ALA A 28 -3.70 -5.01 -2.56
C ALA A 28 -3.26 -5.38 -1.14
N GLU A 29 -2.40 -6.39 -1.03
CA GLU A 29 -1.80 -6.76 0.25
C GLU A 29 -0.93 -5.61 0.76
N VAL A 30 -1.02 -5.36 2.07
CA VAL A 30 -0.15 -4.40 2.74
C VAL A 30 1.28 -4.91 2.63
N ASN A 31 2.19 -4.07 2.11
CA ASN A 31 3.61 -4.39 2.10
C ASN A 31 4.13 -4.31 3.53
N GLN A 32 4.23 -5.46 4.19
CA GLN A 32 4.59 -5.57 5.60
C GLN A 32 5.99 -5.03 5.89
N GLU A 33 6.95 -5.22 5.01
CA GLU A 33 8.31 -4.70 5.18
C GLU A 33 8.29 -3.16 5.19
N GLN A 34 7.65 -2.53 4.22
CA GLN A 34 7.53 -1.08 4.15
C GLN A 34 6.73 -0.52 5.32
N PHE A 35 5.69 -1.24 5.78
CA PHE A 35 4.92 -0.86 6.97
C PHE A 35 5.81 -0.81 8.22
N GLU A 36 6.59 -1.84 8.49
CA GLU A 36 7.47 -1.88 9.66
C GLU A 36 8.59 -0.84 9.59
N LEU A 37 9.18 -0.62 8.41
CA LEU A 37 10.15 0.46 8.20
C LEU A 37 9.52 1.84 8.48
N GLY A 38 8.34 2.09 7.94
CA GLY A 38 7.60 3.33 8.17
C GLY A 38 7.25 3.54 9.65
N LYS A 39 6.82 2.49 10.33
CA LYS A 39 6.52 2.49 11.76
C LYS A 39 7.74 2.85 12.61
N GLN A 40 8.91 2.28 12.30
CA GLN A 40 10.15 2.61 13.00
C GLN A 40 10.54 4.06 12.84
N LYS A 41 10.42 4.59 11.60
CA LYS A 41 10.75 5.98 11.26
C LYS A 41 9.73 6.98 11.83
N ALA A 42 8.48 6.57 11.99
CA ALA A 42 7.39 7.39 12.51
C ALA A 42 7.38 7.56 14.04
N LYS A 43 8.34 6.98 14.79
CA LYS A 43 8.31 7.00 16.26
C LYS A 43 8.21 8.42 16.86
N VAL A 44 8.94 9.37 16.30
CA VAL A 44 8.86 10.77 16.76
C VAL A 44 7.51 11.40 16.42
N CYS A 45 6.92 11.04 15.28
CA CYS A 45 5.62 11.55 14.84
C CYS A 45 4.49 11.09 15.78
N MET A 46 4.60 9.87 16.30
CA MET A 46 3.60 9.28 17.22
C MET A 46 3.45 10.07 18.52
N THR A 47 4.46 10.85 18.92
CA THR A 47 4.41 11.68 20.13
C THR A 47 3.28 12.72 20.07
N CYS A 48 3.02 13.27 18.88
CA CYS A 48 2.00 14.29 18.68
C CYS A 48 0.77 13.74 17.94
N HIS A 49 0.97 12.83 16.99
CA HIS A 49 -0.10 12.31 16.15
C HIS A 49 -0.74 11.01 16.67
N GLY A 50 -0.28 10.51 17.84
CA GLY A 50 -0.76 9.26 18.43
C GLY A 50 -0.05 8.02 17.88
N VAL A 51 0.09 6.99 18.72
CA VAL A 51 0.75 5.72 18.37
C VAL A 51 -0.03 4.94 17.30
N ASP A 52 -1.33 5.16 17.24
CA ASP A 52 -2.26 4.58 16.27
C ASP A 52 -2.65 5.57 15.16
N GLY A 53 -1.98 6.72 15.10
CA GLY A 53 -2.25 7.78 14.13
C GLY A 53 -3.49 8.61 14.44
N ILE A 54 -4.05 8.47 15.66
CA ILE A 54 -5.15 9.29 16.16
C ILE A 54 -4.62 10.16 17.31
N SER A 55 -4.62 11.46 17.08
CA SER A 55 -4.15 12.41 18.09
C SER A 55 -5.18 12.57 19.22
N THR A 56 -4.70 12.68 20.44
CA THR A 56 -5.51 13.05 21.61
C THR A 56 -5.48 14.55 21.92
N GLN A 57 -4.79 15.33 21.08
CA GLN A 57 -4.62 16.77 21.27
C GLN A 57 -5.13 17.53 20.03
N ASP A 58 -6.03 18.47 20.20
CA ASP A 58 -6.70 19.22 19.14
C ASP A 58 -5.78 19.86 18.09
N PRO A 59 -4.60 20.43 18.45
CA PRO A 59 -3.75 21.07 17.46
C PRO A 59 -3.10 20.11 16.46
N TYR A 60 -3.06 18.81 16.76
CA TYR A 60 -2.39 17.83 15.93
C TYR A 60 -3.40 16.99 15.14
N PRO A 61 -3.29 16.93 13.81
CA PRO A 61 -4.23 16.16 13.00
C PRO A 61 -4.04 14.67 13.14
N ASN A 62 -5.12 13.92 12.94
CA ASN A 62 -5.05 12.47 12.74
C ASN A 62 -4.40 12.16 11.39
N LEU A 63 -3.50 11.16 11.39
CA LEU A 63 -2.79 10.70 10.19
C LEU A 63 -3.24 9.32 9.71
N ARG A 64 -3.87 8.53 10.60
CA ARG A 64 -4.35 7.18 10.31
C ARG A 64 -5.29 7.16 9.12
N GLY A 65 -5.00 6.29 8.13
CA GLY A 65 -5.82 6.10 6.95
C GLY A 65 -5.80 7.27 5.96
N GLN A 66 -4.93 8.27 6.16
CA GLN A 66 -4.81 9.40 5.23
C GLN A 66 -4.15 8.93 3.93
N LYS A 67 -4.52 9.53 2.81
CA LYS A 67 -3.99 9.20 1.48
C LYS A 67 -2.47 9.36 1.44
N VAL A 68 -1.76 8.34 0.99
CA VAL A 68 -0.29 8.33 0.95
C VAL A 68 0.28 9.52 0.17
N GLY A 69 -0.29 9.85 -1.00
CA GLY A 69 0.16 10.99 -1.81
C GLY A 69 -0.02 12.33 -1.10
N TYR A 70 -1.11 12.49 -0.33
CA TYR A 70 -1.33 13.69 0.47
C TYR A 70 -0.30 13.81 1.60
N LEU A 71 0.02 12.72 2.29
CA LEU A 71 1.04 12.73 3.34
C LEU A 71 2.41 13.08 2.79
N ILE A 72 2.79 12.50 1.63
CA ILE A 72 4.05 12.82 0.95
C ILE A 72 4.12 14.30 0.59
N SER A 73 3.12 14.83 -0.10
CA SER A 73 3.11 16.25 -0.49
C SER A 73 3.15 17.16 0.73
N SER A 74 2.40 16.83 1.78
CA SER A 74 2.38 17.62 3.01
C SER A 74 3.75 17.71 3.70
N LEU A 75 4.49 16.60 3.78
CA LEU A 75 5.84 16.60 4.35
C LEU A 75 6.80 17.40 3.48
N LYS A 76 6.67 17.32 2.16
CA LYS A 76 7.44 18.14 1.22
C LYS A 76 7.15 19.63 1.36
N ASP A 77 5.87 20.01 1.48
CA ASP A 77 5.46 21.40 1.67
C ASP A 77 6.03 21.99 2.97
N TYR A 78 6.19 21.17 4.02
CA TYR A 78 6.90 21.61 5.22
C TYR A 78 8.40 21.79 4.99
N GLN A 79 9.07 20.89 4.25
CA GLN A 79 10.48 21.03 3.89
C GLN A 79 10.75 22.30 3.08
N THR A 80 9.86 22.61 2.12
CA THR A 80 9.98 23.79 1.25
C THR A 80 9.44 25.07 1.86
N ARG A 81 8.86 25.03 3.07
CA ARG A 81 8.24 26.17 3.75
C ARG A 81 6.98 26.69 3.06
N GLU A 82 6.34 25.89 2.23
CA GLU A 82 5.05 26.25 1.63
C GLU A 82 3.90 26.21 2.64
N ARG A 83 4.04 25.41 3.71
CA ARG A 83 3.14 25.43 4.88
C ARG A 83 3.77 26.23 6.00
N THR A 84 3.12 27.34 6.38
CA THR A 84 3.64 28.31 7.36
C THR A 84 2.67 28.69 8.46
N SER A 85 1.41 28.23 8.40
CA SER A 85 0.37 28.61 9.39
C SER A 85 0.38 27.71 10.62
N GLY A 86 -0.12 28.25 11.75
CA GLY A 86 -0.31 27.50 12.99
C GLY A 86 0.99 26.90 13.54
N LEU A 87 0.98 25.60 13.82
CA LEU A 87 2.14 24.86 14.32
C LEU A 87 3.07 24.35 13.22
N ALA A 88 3.01 24.90 12.01
CA ALA A 88 3.82 24.48 10.87
C ALA A 88 5.32 24.44 11.17
N ILE A 89 5.81 25.37 12.00
CA ILE A 89 7.22 25.43 12.40
C ILE A 89 7.70 24.12 13.06
N LEU A 90 6.86 23.48 13.86
CA LEU A 90 7.18 22.19 14.49
C LEU A 90 7.33 21.08 13.44
N MET A 91 6.40 21.05 12.47
CA MET A 91 6.44 20.08 11.37
C MET A 91 7.59 20.34 10.41
N GLN A 92 7.96 21.60 10.16
CA GLN A 92 9.11 21.96 9.36
C GLN A 92 10.39 21.37 9.97
N GLN A 93 10.59 21.53 11.28
CA GLN A 93 11.75 20.97 12.00
C GLN A 93 11.81 19.44 11.90
N GLN A 94 10.66 18.77 11.99
CA GLN A 94 10.60 17.32 11.84
C GLN A 94 10.87 16.90 10.38
N ALA A 95 10.26 17.58 9.42
CA ALA A 95 10.39 17.26 8.00
C ALA A 95 11.81 17.49 7.45
N ASP A 96 12.53 18.50 7.95
CA ASP A 96 13.90 18.83 7.52
C ASP A 96 14.88 17.67 7.68
N THR A 97 14.65 16.79 8.63
CA THR A 97 15.53 15.65 8.92
C THR A 97 15.25 14.41 8.05
N LEU A 98 14.13 14.42 7.30
CA LEU A 98 13.66 13.27 6.54
C LEU A 98 14.23 13.25 5.12
N SER A 99 14.75 12.10 4.72
CA SER A 99 15.02 11.81 3.32
C SER A 99 13.72 11.56 2.54
N ASP A 100 13.80 11.57 1.22
CA ASP A 100 12.66 11.20 0.36
C ASP A 100 12.14 9.79 0.62
N GLN A 101 13.04 8.86 0.98
CA GLN A 101 12.64 7.50 1.34
C GLN A 101 11.93 7.46 2.69
N ASP A 102 12.39 8.23 3.68
CA ASP A 102 11.72 8.32 4.97
C ASP A 102 10.32 8.87 4.84
N ILE A 103 10.15 9.91 4.02
CA ILE A 103 8.83 10.48 3.72
C ILE A 103 7.90 9.43 3.10
N ARG A 104 8.39 8.63 2.13
CA ARG A 104 7.58 7.57 1.52
C ARG A 104 7.17 6.50 2.53
N ASP A 105 8.11 6.02 3.34
CA ASP A 105 7.86 4.93 4.29
C ASP A 105 6.91 5.37 5.42
N ILE A 106 7.14 6.54 5.99
CA ILE A 106 6.25 7.12 7.02
C ILE A 106 4.85 7.36 6.46
N SER A 107 4.75 7.91 5.25
CA SER A 107 3.46 8.15 4.60
C SER A 107 2.73 6.86 4.29
N TYR A 108 3.44 5.82 3.87
CA TYR A 108 2.86 4.49 3.66
C TYR A 108 2.33 3.91 4.97
N PHE A 109 3.13 3.92 6.04
CA PHE A 109 2.72 3.45 7.36
C PHE A 109 1.40 4.06 7.80
N TYR A 110 1.28 5.39 7.84
CA TYR A 110 0.04 6.04 8.26
C TYR A 110 -1.13 5.80 7.33
N SER A 111 -0.88 5.64 6.03
CA SER A 111 -1.95 5.43 5.04
C SER A 111 -2.63 4.07 5.18
N VAL A 112 -1.90 3.04 5.61
CA VAL A 112 -2.43 1.67 5.78
C VAL A 112 -2.68 1.30 7.23
N LEU A 113 -2.25 2.14 8.17
CA LEU A 113 -2.45 1.91 9.61
C LEU A 113 -3.93 1.74 9.96
N GLY A 114 -4.28 0.60 10.53
CA GLY A 114 -5.64 0.18 10.83
C GLY A 114 -6.27 -0.78 9.82
N ASN A 115 -5.62 -0.97 8.65
CA ASN A 115 -6.07 -1.94 7.65
C ASN A 115 -5.35 -3.30 7.78
N GLU A 116 -4.24 -3.35 8.50
CA GLU A 116 -3.42 -4.55 8.71
C GLU A 116 -4.14 -5.65 9.50
N THR A 117 -5.14 -5.30 10.30
CA THR A 117 -5.93 -6.30 11.06
C THR A 117 -6.88 -7.12 10.18
N SER A 118 -7.22 -6.64 9.00
CA SER A 118 -8.12 -7.37 8.08
C SER A 118 -7.43 -8.55 7.40
N SER A 119 -6.12 -8.48 7.19
CA SER A 119 -5.34 -9.52 6.51
C SER A 119 -4.95 -10.69 7.43
N LEU A 120 -4.98 -10.50 8.76
CA LEU A 120 -4.63 -11.55 9.73
C LEU A 120 -5.86 -12.38 10.18
N SER A 121 -7.08 -11.90 9.95
CA SER A 121 -8.30 -12.61 10.34
C SER A 121 -8.76 -13.66 9.32
N ASP A 122 -8.26 -13.60 8.08
CA ASP A 122 -8.65 -14.53 7.00
C ASP A 122 -7.75 -15.76 6.90
N SER A 123 -6.79 -15.94 7.79
CA SER A 123 -5.82 -17.06 7.79
C SER A 123 -6.03 -18.08 8.92
N ASN A 124 -7.24 -18.14 9.52
CA ASN A 124 -7.52 -19.12 10.59
C ASN A 124 -8.66 -20.07 10.21
#